data_a1b4545da41ede2458d3096518ecd0a9
#
_entry.id   a1b4545da41ede2458d3096518ecd0a9
#
_cell.length_a   1.000
_cell.length_b   1.000
_cell.length_c   1.000
_cell.angle_alpha   90.00
_cell.angle_beta   90.00
_cell.angle_gamma   90.00
#
_symmetry.space_group_name_H-M   'P 1'
#
loop_
_entity.id
_entity.type
_entity.pdbx_description
1 polymer ?
#
loop_
_entity_poly.entity_id
_entity_poly.type
_entity_poly.pdbx_seq_one_letter_code
_entity_poly.pdbx_strand_id
1 'polypeptide(L)'
;MTRKYDVMAAGHLCFDVIPSFPDTGARLIGDLLRPGKLVHVDDAMMSTGGPVSNTGIGLKILGSKVVFTARVGADDFGRMTMERLRRSGNADGIRVMKGSTSSYTVALAPPGIDRIFLHNPGTNDVFGAEDLKPKLIEQCRHFHFGYPPLMRRMYSDEGRELEKIFKIAKKAGATTSCDMALPDPASTAGKAPWKKILTRILPYVDIFLPSVEEVLFMLERETFLKLKAKHQGSDLLDVLHAEDYSRLSGKLLELGSKMTSLKSGRRGFYFRSKAKETFSGLGAAQPGNPDNWSGRELWCPAFLCKKVASATGSGDSSIAGFLHAYLKGLDLEVCLKAANGLGWQNIQVLDAVSGIKNWKDTQAFLRRNPPLEDLALDQAPGWTWDKAFKMWHGPNDSSPTPVRRVRS
;
A
#
# COMPACT_ATOMS: atom_id res chain seq x y z
N MET A 1 -13.82 12.95 -22.54
CA MET A 1 -12.62 12.46 -23.24
C MET A 1 -12.08 11.26 -22.48
N THR A 2 -11.78 10.16 -23.18
CA THR A 2 -11.14 8.97 -22.59
C THR A 2 -9.68 9.28 -22.24
N ARG A 3 -9.29 9.09 -20.97
CA ARG A 3 -7.91 9.30 -20.53
C ARG A 3 -7.00 8.16 -21.01
N LYS A 4 -5.78 8.51 -21.39
CA LYS A 4 -4.81 7.58 -22.02
C LYS A 4 -4.30 6.52 -21.06
N TYR A 5 -4.15 6.86 -19.76
CA TYR A 5 -3.60 6.00 -18.74
C TYR A 5 -4.63 5.71 -17.65
N ASP A 6 -4.56 4.52 -17.05
CA ASP A 6 -5.42 4.15 -15.95
C ASP A 6 -4.93 4.79 -14.64
N VAL A 7 -3.61 4.77 -14.39
CA VAL A 7 -3.06 5.24 -13.12
C VAL A 7 -1.69 5.89 -13.28
N MET A 8 -1.46 6.95 -12.49
CA MET A 8 -0.14 7.47 -12.19
C MET A 8 0.28 6.97 -10.81
N ALA A 9 1.36 6.18 -10.73
CA ALA A 9 1.98 5.77 -9.47
C ALA A 9 3.08 6.78 -9.12
N ALA A 10 2.92 7.50 -8.02
CA ALA A 10 3.80 8.58 -7.58
C ALA A 10 4.29 8.37 -6.14
N GLY A 11 5.39 8.99 -5.77
CA GLY A 11 5.93 8.98 -4.41
C GLY A 11 7.30 8.32 -4.29
N HIS A 12 7.47 7.51 -3.25
CA HIS A 12 8.74 6.87 -2.90
C HIS A 12 9.14 5.80 -3.93
N LEU A 13 10.41 5.87 -4.35
CA LEU A 13 11.04 4.92 -5.27
C LEU A 13 12.47 4.67 -4.82
N CYS A 14 12.88 3.40 -4.68
CA CYS A 14 14.26 3.05 -4.36
C CYS A 14 14.77 1.87 -5.20
N PHE A 15 16.07 1.63 -5.14
CA PHE A 15 16.71 0.46 -5.68
C PHE A 15 17.08 -0.47 -4.54
N ASP A 16 16.64 -1.73 -4.55
CA ASP A 16 16.87 -2.69 -3.49
C ASP A 16 18.00 -3.66 -3.90
N VAL A 17 18.96 -3.82 -3.00
CA VAL A 17 20.03 -4.83 -3.07
C VAL A 17 19.79 -5.82 -1.93
N ILE A 18 19.54 -7.08 -2.27
CA ILE A 18 19.15 -8.12 -1.32
C ILE A 18 20.18 -9.27 -1.42
N PRO A 19 21.27 -9.21 -0.62
CA PRO A 19 22.23 -10.31 -0.55
C PRO A 19 21.54 -11.57 -0.02
N SER A 20 21.79 -12.71 -0.64
CA SER A 20 21.37 -14.00 -0.10
C SER A 20 22.35 -14.47 0.96
N PHE A 21 21.84 -14.86 2.12
CA PHE A 21 22.66 -15.38 3.21
C PHE A 21 22.55 -16.90 3.27
N PRO A 22 23.67 -17.65 3.32
CA PRO A 22 23.64 -19.06 3.63
C PRO A 22 23.10 -19.29 5.06
N ASP A 23 22.43 -20.41 5.29
CA ASP A 23 22.00 -20.76 6.65
C ASP A 23 23.23 -21.15 7.51
N THR A 24 23.62 -20.27 8.37
CA THR A 24 24.75 -20.47 9.30
C THR A 24 24.30 -20.95 10.68
N GLY A 25 22.99 -21.13 10.90
CA GLY A 25 22.41 -21.44 12.21
C GLY A 25 22.43 -20.25 13.20
N ALA A 26 22.87 -19.06 12.78
CA ALA A 26 22.85 -17.86 13.62
C ALA A 26 21.40 -17.49 14.01
N ARG A 27 21.22 -17.01 15.23
CA ARG A 27 19.90 -16.58 15.76
C ARG A 27 19.86 -15.07 16.05
N LEU A 28 21.00 -14.43 16.14
CA LEU A 28 21.12 -12.99 16.39
C LEU A 28 21.99 -12.36 15.30
N ILE A 29 21.64 -11.15 14.88
CA ILE A 29 22.40 -10.41 13.86
C ILE A 29 23.86 -10.17 14.27
N GLY A 30 24.11 -9.97 15.57
CA GLY A 30 25.44 -9.82 16.12
C GLY A 30 26.34 -11.06 16.00
N ASP A 31 25.78 -12.23 15.72
CA ASP A 31 26.57 -13.45 15.43
C ASP A 31 27.14 -13.43 14.02
N LEU A 32 26.47 -12.74 13.11
CA LEU A 32 26.85 -12.60 11.71
C LEU A 32 27.69 -11.34 11.48
N LEU A 33 27.18 -10.18 11.90
CA LEU A 33 27.78 -8.87 11.65
C LEU A 33 28.61 -8.42 12.86
N ARG A 34 29.91 -8.65 12.78
CA ARG A 34 30.88 -8.21 13.82
C ARG A 34 31.92 -7.28 13.20
N PRO A 35 32.39 -6.26 13.92
CA PRO A 35 33.48 -5.41 13.45
C PRO A 35 34.70 -6.23 13.01
N GLY A 36 35.24 -5.91 11.83
CA GLY A 36 36.39 -6.58 11.24
C GLY A 36 36.15 -7.99 10.64
N LYS A 37 34.93 -8.53 10.76
CA LYS A 37 34.61 -9.85 10.18
C LYS A 37 34.19 -9.69 8.71
N LEU A 38 34.80 -10.49 7.82
CA LEU A 38 34.30 -10.71 6.46
C LEU A 38 33.13 -11.73 6.51
N VAL A 39 31.96 -11.32 6.03
CA VAL A 39 30.79 -12.19 5.95
C VAL A 39 30.61 -12.62 4.50
N HIS A 40 30.70 -13.91 4.23
CA HIS A 40 30.37 -14.46 2.90
C HIS A 40 28.87 -14.51 2.72
N VAL A 41 28.42 -14.04 1.56
CA VAL A 41 27.04 -14.09 1.09
C VAL A 41 27.02 -14.70 -0.29
N ASP A 42 25.86 -15.25 -0.70
CA ASP A 42 25.64 -15.77 -2.03
C ASP A 42 25.20 -14.64 -2.99
N ASP A 43 24.63 -14.97 -4.16
CA ASP A 43 24.20 -14.01 -5.16
C ASP A 43 23.26 -12.96 -4.58
N ALA A 44 23.45 -11.72 -5.00
CA ALA A 44 22.55 -10.64 -4.63
C ALA A 44 21.40 -10.51 -5.63
N MET A 45 20.17 -10.54 -5.14
CA MET A 45 19.01 -10.13 -5.92
C MET A 45 18.93 -8.60 -5.95
N MET A 46 18.82 -8.04 -7.16
CA MET A 46 18.63 -6.61 -7.36
C MET A 46 17.19 -6.36 -7.84
N SER A 47 16.48 -5.45 -7.19
CA SER A 47 15.09 -5.10 -7.48
C SER A 47 14.88 -3.60 -7.41
N THR A 48 13.71 -3.13 -7.84
CA THR A 48 13.23 -1.79 -7.50
C THR A 48 12.22 -1.92 -6.36
N GLY A 49 12.25 -0.98 -5.43
CA GLY A 49 11.38 -0.93 -4.26
C GLY A 49 10.59 0.37 -4.17
N GLY A 50 9.71 0.40 -3.16
CA GLY A 50 8.77 1.50 -2.94
C GLY A 50 7.50 1.41 -3.80
N PRO A 51 6.44 2.13 -3.41
CA PRO A 51 5.11 1.99 -4.00
C PRO A 51 5.07 2.40 -5.47
N VAL A 52 5.91 3.33 -5.92
CA VAL A 52 5.99 3.69 -7.35
C VAL A 52 6.33 2.46 -8.19
N SER A 53 7.32 1.69 -7.76
CA SER A 53 7.70 0.44 -8.41
C SER A 53 6.72 -0.69 -8.08
N ASN A 54 6.54 -1.01 -6.81
CA ASN A 54 5.84 -2.23 -6.40
C ASN A 54 4.36 -2.20 -6.80
N THR A 55 3.64 -1.16 -6.40
CA THR A 55 2.23 -0.99 -6.79
C THR A 55 2.09 -0.74 -8.29
N GLY A 56 2.99 0.10 -8.87
CA GLY A 56 2.92 0.43 -10.29
C GLY A 56 3.23 -0.76 -11.21
N ILE A 57 4.24 -1.57 -10.92
CA ILE A 57 4.55 -2.79 -11.69
C ILE A 57 3.46 -3.84 -11.49
N GLY A 58 2.97 -4.01 -10.25
CA GLY A 58 1.83 -4.89 -9.96
C GLY A 58 0.61 -4.56 -10.81
N LEU A 59 0.23 -3.27 -10.87
CA LEU A 59 -0.84 -2.77 -11.75
C LEU A 59 -0.57 -3.06 -13.23
N LYS A 60 0.67 -2.90 -13.69
CA LYS A 60 1.06 -3.21 -15.06
C LYS A 60 0.94 -4.70 -15.39
N ILE A 61 1.38 -5.58 -14.49
CA ILE A 61 1.26 -7.05 -14.66
C ILE A 61 -0.22 -7.45 -14.79
N LEU A 62 -1.11 -6.79 -14.02
CA LEU A 62 -2.56 -6.99 -14.14
C LEU A 62 -3.17 -6.43 -15.43
N GLY A 63 -2.43 -5.63 -16.20
CA GLY A 63 -2.87 -5.07 -17.49
C GLY A 63 -3.32 -3.61 -17.44
N SER A 64 -3.12 -2.87 -16.33
CA SER A 64 -3.36 -1.43 -16.28
C SER A 64 -2.29 -0.65 -17.05
N LYS A 65 -2.67 0.49 -17.63
CA LYS A 65 -1.75 1.44 -18.27
C LYS A 65 -1.21 2.39 -17.22
N VAL A 66 0.07 2.21 -16.85
CA VAL A 66 0.72 2.91 -15.71
C VAL A 66 1.68 3.99 -16.19
N VAL A 67 1.68 5.13 -15.48
CA VAL A 67 2.71 6.18 -15.53
C VAL A 67 3.45 6.19 -14.20
N PHE A 68 4.78 6.13 -14.21
CA PHE A 68 5.62 6.24 -13.02
C PHE A 68 6.06 7.68 -12.80
N THR A 69 5.97 8.18 -11.57
CA THR A 69 6.35 9.55 -11.20
C THR A 69 7.14 9.55 -9.89
N ALA A 70 8.42 9.90 -9.97
CA ALA A 70 9.35 9.98 -8.85
C ALA A 70 10.58 10.80 -9.23
N ARG A 71 11.57 10.90 -8.32
CA ARG A 71 12.92 11.37 -8.62
C ARG A 71 13.94 10.24 -8.53
N VAL A 72 14.95 10.26 -9.38
CA VAL A 72 16.17 9.44 -9.27
C VAL A 72 17.39 10.30 -9.49
N GLY A 73 18.54 9.91 -8.96
CA GLY A 73 19.82 10.51 -9.24
C GLY A 73 20.33 10.14 -10.64
N ALA A 74 21.28 10.90 -11.16
CA ALA A 74 22.03 10.56 -12.38
C ALA A 74 23.21 9.63 -12.04
N ASP A 75 22.97 8.60 -11.23
CA ASP A 75 23.92 7.59 -10.77
C ASP A 75 23.56 6.19 -11.29
N ASP A 76 24.34 5.17 -10.95
CA ASP A 76 24.12 3.80 -11.42
C ASP A 76 22.80 3.22 -10.92
N PHE A 77 22.41 3.47 -9.65
CA PHE A 77 21.13 3.03 -9.15
C PHE A 77 19.96 3.69 -9.88
N GLY A 78 20.06 4.98 -10.19
CA GLY A 78 19.08 5.69 -11.00
C GLY A 78 18.98 5.14 -12.42
N ARG A 79 20.10 4.83 -13.07
CA ARG A 79 20.13 4.21 -14.40
C ARG A 79 19.45 2.85 -14.40
N MET A 80 19.79 1.96 -13.45
CA MET A 80 19.19 0.64 -13.33
C MET A 80 17.68 0.71 -13.01
N THR A 81 17.28 1.64 -12.14
CA THR A 81 15.87 1.91 -11.82
C THR A 81 15.10 2.33 -13.06
N MET A 82 15.62 3.30 -13.81
CA MET A 82 14.98 3.79 -15.04
C MET A 82 14.83 2.71 -16.11
N GLU A 83 15.83 1.86 -16.28
CA GLU A 83 15.77 0.74 -17.21
C GLU A 83 14.64 -0.24 -16.87
N ARG A 84 14.50 -0.62 -15.60
CA ARG A 84 13.43 -1.51 -15.13
C ARG A 84 12.04 -0.89 -15.31
N LEU A 85 11.86 0.38 -14.94
CA LEU A 85 10.57 1.05 -15.05
C LEU A 85 10.14 1.26 -16.50
N ARG A 86 11.07 1.60 -17.41
CA ARG A 86 10.77 1.74 -18.85
C ARG A 86 10.27 0.44 -19.48
N ARG A 87 10.77 -0.71 -19.04
CA ARG A 87 10.26 -2.03 -19.47
C ARG A 87 8.85 -2.32 -18.95
N SER A 88 8.47 -1.68 -17.83
CA SER A 88 7.22 -1.94 -17.13
C SER A 88 6.10 -0.93 -17.42
N GLY A 89 6.40 0.26 -17.97
CA GLY A 89 5.38 1.27 -18.23
C GLY A 89 5.95 2.60 -18.71
N ASN A 90 5.15 3.68 -18.62
CA ASN A 90 5.57 5.01 -19.02
C ASN A 90 6.35 5.67 -17.87
N ALA A 91 7.64 5.92 -18.07
CA ALA A 91 8.54 6.57 -17.12
C ALA A 91 8.73 8.10 -17.38
N ASP A 92 7.89 8.73 -18.22
CA ASP A 92 8.00 10.17 -18.53
C ASP A 92 7.74 11.08 -17.32
N GLY A 93 7.11 10.54 -16.25
CA GLY A 93 6.94 11.22 -14.98
C GLY A 93 8.18 11.19 -14.09
N ILE A 94 9.19 10.36 -14.39
CA ILE A 94 10.41 10.30 -13.59
C ILE A 94 11.34 11.48 -13.94
N ARG A 95 11.87 12.12 -12.89
CA ARG A 95 12.86 13.19 -13.02
C ARG A 95 14.24 12.69 -12.61
N VAL A 96 15.20 12.78 -13.55
CA VAL A 96 16.61 12.44 -13.29
C VAL A 96 17.37 13.69 -12.84
N MET A 97 18.00 13.62 -11.66
CA MET A 97 18.68 14.75 -11.02
C MET A 97 20.19 14.59 -11.08
N LYS A 98 20.86 15.50 -11.79
CA LYS A 98 22.34 15.58 -11.80
C LYS A 98 22.86 15.99 -10.41
N GLY A 99 23.97 15.40 -9.99
CA GLY A 99 24.59 15.72 -8.69
C GLY A 99 23.81 15.26 -7.46
N SER A 100 22.80 14.40 -7.64
CA SER A 100 22.01 13.82 -6.55
C SER A 100 22.14 12.30 -6.55
N THR A 101 22.03 11.69 -5.37
CA THR A 101 22.07 10.23 -5.18
C THR A 101 20.66 9.64 -5.24
N SER A 102 20.48 8.58 -6.01
CA SER A 102 19.25 7.80 -5.99
C SER A 102 19.02 7.14 -4.64
N SER A 103 17.77 6.99 -4.26
CA SER A 103 17.41 6.18 -3.09
C SER A 103 17.76 4.72 -3.32
N TYR A 104 18.31 4.08 -2.27
CA TYR A 104 18.56 2.63 -2.28
C TYR A 104 18.34 2.01 -0.91
N THR A 105 18.10 0.71 -0.90
CA THR A 105 17.99 -0.10 0.32
C THR A 105 18.88 -1.33 0.19
N VAL A 106 19.68 -1.62 1.20
CA VAL A 106 20.29 -2.94 1.36
C VAL A 106 19.45 -3.71 2.37
N ALA A 107 18.77 -4.77 1.93
CA ALA A 107 17.95 -5.60 2.79
C ALA A 107 18.74 -6.82 3.24
N LEU A 108 19.07 -6.89 4.52
CA LEU A 108 19.73 -8.02 5.16
C LEU A 108 18.65 -8.97 5.69
N ALA A 109 18.57 -10.18 5.12
CA ALA A 109 17.54 -11.17 5.46
C ALA A 109 18.17 -12.55 5.75
N PRO A 110 19.01 -12.69 6.80
CA PRO A 110 19.60 -13.98 7.15
C PRO A 110 18.51 -14.97 7.60
N PRO A 111 18.63 -16.27 7.27
CA PRO A 111 17.70 -17.28 7.74
C PRO A 111 17.53 -17.28 9.27
N GLY A 112 16.29 -17.28 9.74
CA GLY A 112 15.96 -17.31 11.17
C GLY A 112 16.12 -15.97 11.93
N ILE A 113 16.50 -14.89 11.24
CA ILE A 113 16.61 -13.53 11.80
C ILE A 113 15.68 -12.60 11.03
N ASP A 114 14.94 -11.74 11.73
CA ASP A 114 14.09 -10.75 11.06
C ASP A 114 14.93 -9.75 10.25
N ARG A 115 14.36 -9.23 9.19
CA ARG A 115 15.02 -8.39 8.20
C ARG A 115 15.46 -7.05 8.78
N ILE A 116 16.62 -6.59 8.32
CA ILE A 116 17.17 -5.27 8.62
C ILE A 116 17.31 -4.52 7.30
N PHE A 117 16.89 -3.27 7.28
CA PHE A 117 16.96 -2.40 6.11
C PHE A 117 17.97 -1.27 6.36
N LEU A 118 19.03 -1.22 5.55
CA LEU A 118 19.93 -0.08 5.48
C LEU A 118 19.43 0.81 4.34
N HIS A 119 18.75 1.89 4.67
CA HIS A 119 18.05 2.72 3.71
C HIS A 119 18.66 4.11 3.57
N ASN A 120 18.94 4.51 2.31
CA ASN A 120 19.28 5.88 1.96
C ASN A 120 18.09 6.50 1.22
N PRO A 121 17.44 7.57 1.74
CA PRO A 121 16.30 8.20 1.09
C PRO A 121 16.67 8.92 -0.22
N GLY A 122 17.90 9.40 -0.37
CA GLY A 122 18.40 10.03 -1.59
C GLY A 122 17.45 11.11 -2.12
N THR A 123 17.12 11.03 -3.43
CA THR A 123 16.23 11.97 -4.10
C THR A 123 14.79 11.96 -3.61
N ASN A 124 14.32 10.96 -2.85
CA ASN A 124 12.99 10.97 -2.25
C ASN A 124 12.82 12.13 -1.25
N ASP A 125 13.88 12.49 -0.52
CA ASP A 125 13.82 13.56 0.49
C ASP A 125 13.59 14.95 -0.09
N VAL A 126 13.87 15.12 -1.38
CA VAL A 126 13.75 16.40 -2.09
C VAL A 126 12.63 16.39 -3.16
N PHE A 127 11.90 15.28 -3.30
CA PHE A 127 10.73 15.21 -4.17
C PHE A 127 9.65 16.20 -3.71
N GLY A 128 8.99 16.89 -4.66
CA GLY A 128 7.96 17.86 -4.36
C GLY A 128 6.96 18.08 -5.49
N ALA A 129 6.04 19.01 -5.27
CA ALA A 129 4.97 19.36 -6.22
C ALA A 129 5.52 19.83 -7.58
N GLU A 130 6.72 20.43 -7.61
CA GLU A 130 7.41 20.85 -8.81
C GLU A 130 7.88 19.71 -9.72
N ASP A 131 7.88 18.47 -9.22
CA ASP A 131 8.21 17.28 -10.01
C ASP A 131 7.00 16.72 -10.75
N LEU A 132 5.80 17.10 -10.34
CA LEU A 132 4.60 16.68 -11.02
C LEU A 132 4.45 17.39 -12.37
N LYS A 133 3.97 16.64 -13.35
CA LYS A 133 3.61 17.16 -14.67
C LYS A 133 2.07 17.19 -14.79
N PRO A 134 1.39 18.32 -14.50
CA PRO A 134 -0.07 18.38 -14.49
C PRO A 134 -0.72 17.85 -15.76
N LYS A 135 -0.18 18.19 -16.94
CA LYS A 135 -0.64 17.70 -18.25
C LYS A 135 -0.53 16.17 -18.39
N LEU A 136 0.39 15.52 -17.66
CA LEU A 136 0.50 14.06 -17.64
C LEU A 136 -0.53 13.45 -16.67
N ILE A 137 -0.81 14.12 -15.54
CA ILE A 137 -1.86 13.71 -14.61
C ILE A 137 -3.23 13.79 -15.27
N GLU A 138 -3.51 14.83 -16.06
CA GLU A 138 -4.75 15.01 -16.83
C GLU A 138 -5.04 13.82 -17.77
N GLN A 139 -4.01 13.09 -18.19
CA GLN A 139 -4.12 11.88 -19.00
C GLN A 139 -4.36 10.61 -18.20
N CYS A 140 -4.32 10.66 -16.85
CA CYS A 140 -4.49 9.52 -15.96
C CYS A 140 -5.86 9.54 -15.28
N ARG A 141 -6.55 8.41 -15.20
CA ARG A 141 -7.84 8.30 -14.48
C ARG A 141 -7.66 8.39 -12.98
N HIS A 142 -6.55 7.86 -12.47
CA HIS A 142 -6.24 7.75 -11.04
C HIS A 142 -4.81 8.23 -10.74
N PHE A 143 -4.64 8.86 -9.58
CA PHE A 143 -3.34 9.28 -9.04
C PHE A 143 -3.14 8.59 -7.69
N HIS A 144 -2.17 7.69 -7.61
CA HIS A 144 -1.78 7.00 -6.39
C HIS A 144 -0.45 7.54 -5.87
N PHE A 145 -0.40 7.93 -4.59
CA PHE A 145 0.82 8.40 -3.92
C PHE A 145 1.17 7.49 -2.75
N GLY A 146 2.41 7.00 -2.71
CA GLY A 146 2.80 6.07 -1.66
C GLY A 146 4.03 6.49 -0.86
N TYR A 147 4.01 6.11 0.41
CA TYR A 147 5.05 6.23 1.43
C TYR A 147 5.51 7.65 1.77
N PRO A 148 4.59 8.62 2.00
CA PRO A 148 4.95 9.95 2.47
C PRO A 148 5.91 9.95 3.69
N PRO A 149 5.80 9.02 4.66
CA PRO A 149 6.71 9.00 5.81
C PRO A 149 8.18 8.75 5.50
N LEU A 150 8.49 8.22 4.32
CA LEU A 150 9.86 7.97 3.87
C LEU A 150 10.39 9.09 2.95
N MET A 151 9.71 10.25 2.90
CA MET A 151 10.01 11.38 2.03
C MET A 151 9.96 12.68 2.84
N ARG A 152 11.12 13.22 3.23
CA ARG A 152 11.22 14.32 4.19
C ARG A 152 10.28 15.49 3.93
N ARG A 153 10.16 15.97 2.68
CA ARG A 153 9.28 17.10 2.34
C ARG A 153 7.79 16.81 2.56
N MET A 154 7.39 15.52 2.56
CA MET A 154 5.99 15.14 2.71
C MET A 154 5.47 15.29 4.15
N TYR A 155 6.35 15.21 5.15
CA TYR A 155 5.99 15.39 6.55
C TYR A 155 6.56 16.65 7.19
N SER A 156 7.49 17.36 6.52
CA SER A 156 7.93 18.69 6.95
C SER A 156 6.82 19.71 6.80
N ASP A 157 6.89 20.80 7.57
CA ASP A 157 5.91 21.90 7.53
C ASP A 157 4.46 21.40 7.60
N GLU A 158 4.22 20.44 8.51
CA GLU A 158 2.89 19.85 8.76
C GLU A 158 2.22 19.29 7.49
N GLY A 159 3.01 18.79 6.53
CA GLY A 159 2.50 18.16 5.31
C GLY A 159 2.01 19.10 4.21
N ARG A 160 2.37 20.38 4.24
CA ARG A 160 1.93 21.34 3.21
C ARG A 160 2.36 20.96 1.81
N GLU A 161 3.53 20.34 1.67
CA GLU A 161 3.99 19.88 0.35
C GLU A 161 3.15 18.71 -0.17
N LEU A 162 2.82 17.76 0.69
CA LEU A 162 1.94 16.64 0.36
C LEU A 162 0.53 17.13 -0.01
N GLU A 163 0.01 18.14 0.70
CA GLU A 163 -1.27 18.78 0.37
C GLU A 163 -1.25 19.39 -1.04
N LYS A 164 -0.18 20.12 -1.40
CA LYS A 164 -0.03 20.70 -2.75
C LYS A 164 -0.07 19.62 -3.84
N ILE A 165 0.61 18.50 -3.60
CA ILE A 165 0.63 17.35 -4.53
C ILE A 165 -0.80 16.86 -4.78
N PHE A 166 -1.58 16.59 -3.72
CA PHE A 166 -2.95 16.12 -3.88
C PHE A 166 -3.88 17.17 -4.50
N LYS A 167 -3.72 18.45 -4.16
CA LYS A 167 -4.46 19.55 -4.80
C LYS A 167 -4.20 19.62 -6.32
N ILE A 168 -2.96 19.44 -6.75
CA ILE A 168 -2.60 19.38 -8.19
C ILE A 168 -3.30 18.18 -8.84
N ALA A 169 -3.26 17.01 -8.23
CA ALA A 169 -3.91 15.80 -8.77
C ALA A 169 -5.44 15.96 -8.87
N LYS A 170 -6.07 16.52 -7.84
CA LYS A 170 -7.52 16.82 -7.85
C LYS A 170 -7.87 17.87 -8.90
N LYS A 171 -7.08 18.95 -9.02
CA LYS A 171 -7.29 19.99 -10.05
C LYS A 171 -7.17 19.42 -11.47
N ALA A 172 -6.27 18.44 -11.68
CA ALA A 172 -6.16 17.71 -12.95
C ALA A 172 -7.32 16.71 -13.17
N GLY A 173 -8.28 16.62 -12.23
CA GLY A 173 -9.47 15.78 -12.33
C GLY A 173 -9.19 14.28 -12.14
N ALA A 174 -8.06 13.89 -11.57
CA ALA A 174 -7.80 12.50 -11.23
C ALA A 174 -8.51 12.10 -9.93
N THR A 175 -8.99 10.87 -9.83
CA THR A 175 -9.32 10.25 -8.54
C THR A 175 -8.02 9.96 -7.80
N THR A 176 -7.98 10.19 -6.50
CA THR A 176 -6.74 10.15 -5.73
C THR A 176 -6.74 9.03 -4.71
N SER A 177 -5.58 8.38 -4.52
CA SER A 177 -5.36 7.48 -3.38
C SER A 177 -4.00 7.71 -2.74
N CYS A 178 -3.90 7.33 -1.47
CA CYS A 178 -2.66 7.41 -0.70
C CYS A 178 -2.44 6.13 0.09
N ASP A 179 -1.20 5.63 0.06
CA ASP A 179 -0.67 4.62 0.96
C ASP A 179 0.35 5.24 1.91
N MET A 180 0.57 4.60 3.05
CA MET A 180 1.51 5.06 4.06
C MET A 180 2.64 4.02 4.27
N ALA A 181 3.59 4.36 5.12
CA ALA A 181 4.57 3.46 5.70
C ALA A 181 4.67 3.78 7.19
N LEU A 182 4.93 2.78 8.01
CA LEU A 182 5.15 3.00 9.43
C LEU A 182 6.55 3.59 9.65
N PRO A 183 6.67 4.85 10.10
CA PRO A 183 7.98 5.43 10.39
C PRO A 183 8.53 4.89 11.72
N ASP A 184 9.85 4.81 11.84
CA ASP A 184 10.48 4.58 13.15
C ASP A 184 10.04 5.67 14.14
N PRO A 185 9.42 5.31 15.29
CA PRO A 185 8.95 6.25 16.27
C PRO A 185 10.01 7.24 16.80
N ALA A 186 11.29 6.85 16.78
CA ALA A 186 12.41 7.69 17.24
C ALA A 186 12.89 8.68 16.17
N SER A 187 12.61 8.42 14.89
CA SER A 187 13.03 9.23 13.75
C SER A 187 12.31 10.58 13.67
N THR A 188 12.82 11.47 12.82
CA THR A 188 12.13 12.75 12.49
C THR A 188 10.73 12.51 11.91
N ALA A 189 10.59 11.55 11.00
CA ALA A 189 9.29 11.16 10.45
C ALA A 189 8.35 10.62 11.55
N GLY A 190 8.87 9.81 12.48
CA GLY A 190 8.08 9.31 13.62
C GLY A 190 7.64 10.39 14.60
N LYS A 191 8.34 11.50 14.69
CA LYS A 191 7.99 12.66 15.54
C LYS A 191 7.11 13.69 14.84
N ALA A 192 6.86 13.53 13.53
CA ALA A 192 6.03 14.44 12.77
C ALA A 192 4.57 14.45 13.27
N PRO A 193 3.86 15.58 13.14
CA PRO A 193 2.50 15.74 13.65
C PRO A 193 1.47 15.08 12.71
N TRP A 194 1.52 13.75 12.60
CA TRP A 194 0.75 12.96 11.60
C TRP A 194 -0.74 13.23 11.64
N LYS A 195 -1.34 13.40 12.82
CA LYS A 195 -2.76 13.75 12.91
C LYS A 195 -3.08 15.07 12.18
N LYS A 196 -2.23 16.11 12.33
CA LYS A 196 -2.38 17.37 11.59
C LYS A 196 -2.18 17.17 10.09
N ILE A 197 -1.17 16.36 9.70
CA ILE A 197 -0.88 16.04 8.30
C ILE A 197 -2.09 15.34 7.67
N LEU A 198 -2.64 14.31 8.32
CA LEU A 198 -3.82 13.59 7.83
C LEU A 198 -5.06 14.50 7.74
N THR A 199 -5.30 15.35 8.74
CA THR A 199 -6.39 16.35 8.70
C THR A 199 -6.26 17.28 7.49
N ARG A 200 -5.03 17.64 7.10
CA ARG A 200 -4.76 18.51 5.96
C ARG A 200 -4.97 17.82 4.62
N ILE A 201 -4.54 16.56 4.48
CA ILE A 201 -4.50 15.87 3.16
C ILE A 201 -5.75 15.07 2.84
N LEU A 202 -6.42 14.46 3.85
CA LEU A 202 -7.53 13.52 3.60
C LEU A 202 -8.73 14.14 2.88
N PRO A 203 -9.03 15.45 2.95
CA PRO A 203 -10.04 16.08 2.09
C PRO A 203 -9.75 15.96 0.58
N TYR A 204 -8.48 15.74 0.21
CA TYR A 204 -8.02 15.60 -1.17
C TYR A 204 -7.64 14.16 -1.53
N VAL A 205 -7.77 13.20 -0.61
CA VAL A 205 -7.51 11.77 -0.81
C VAL A 205 -8.84 11.02 -0.85
N ASP A 206 -9.24 10.59 -2.03
CA ASP A 206 -10.53 9.90 -2.23
C ASP A 206 -10.51 8.49 -1.62
N ILE A 207 -9.40 7.75 -1.78
CA ILE A 207 -9.21 6.38 -1.27
C ILE A 207 -7.93 6.33 -0.43
N PHE A 208 -8.04 6.07 0.86
CA PHE A 208 -6.90 5.98 1.77
C PHE A 208 -6.62 4.52 2.14
N LEU A 209 -5.40 4.02 1.89
CA LEU A 209 -5.05 2.59 1.86
C LEU A 209 -3.89 2.22 2.83
N PRO A 210 -3.82 2.75 4.05
CA PRO A 210 -2.78 2.42 5.02
C PRO A 210 -2.94 1.01 5.61
N SER A 211 -1.96 0.57 6.42
CA SER A 211 -2.15 -0.50 7.39
C SER A 211 -2.84 0.02 8.66
N VAL A 212 -3.46 -0.89 9.43
CA VAL A 212 -4.09 -0.52 10.71
C VAL A 212 -3.06 0.01 11.70
N GLU A 213 -1.84 -0.55 11.72
CA GLU A 213 -0.75 -0.10 12.60
C GLU A 213 -0.28 1.32 12.27
N GLU A 214 -0.18 1.66 10.98
CA GLU A 214 0.15 3.01 10.52
C GLU A 214 -0.90 4.03 10.99
N VAL A 215 -2.17 3.69 10.85
CA VAL A 215 -3.27 4.58 11.28
C VAL A 215 -3.28 4.74 12.79
N LEU A 216 -3.13 3.65 13.53
CA LEU A 216 -3.07 3.70 15.00
C LEU A 216 -1.89 4.58 15.46
N PHE A 217 -0.71 4.41 14.85
CA PHE A 217 0.46 5.25 15.14
C PHE A 217 0.21 6.73 14.83
N MET A 218 -0.39 7.02 13.67
CA MET A 218 -0.58 8.39 13.20
C MET A 218 -1.69 9.15 13.91
N LEU A 219 -2.76 8.48 14.31
CA LEU A 219 -3.90 9.11 14.99
C LEU A 219 -3.84 8.98 16.50
N GLU A 220 -3.24 7.93 17.04
CA GLU A 220 -3.26 7.55 18.45
C GLU A 220 -1.89 7.02 18.90
N ARG A 221 -0.86 7.83 18.67
CA ARG A 221 0.54 7.47 18.92
C ARG A 221 0.80 6.91 20.32
N GLU A 222 0.23 7.51 21.35
CA GLU A 222 0.42 7.05 22.73
C GLU A 222 -0.16 5.64 22.94
N THR A 223 -1.34 5.37 22.38
CA THR A 223 -1.96 4.05 22.41
C THR A 223 -1.09 3.03 21.69
N PHE A 224 -0.57 3.36 20.50
CA PHE A 224 0.34 2.52 19.75
C PHE A 224 1.59 2.16 20.58
N LEU A 225 2.25 3.16 21.19
CA LEU A 225 3.46 2.94 21.97
C LEU A 225 3.19 2.12 23.24
N LYS A 226 2.07 2.35 23.93
CA LYS A 226 1.65 1.57 25.09
C LYS A 226 1.40 0.11 24.73
N LEU A 227 0.70 -0.15 23.60
CA LEU A 227 0.45 -1.52 23.13
C LEU A 227 1.75 -2.23 22.74
N LYS A 228 2.65 -1.57 22.01
CA LYS A 228 3.98 -2.14 21.67
C LYS A 228 4.81 -2.45 22.92
N ALA A 229 4.80 -1.58 23.92
CA ALA A 229 5.52 -1.81 25.16
C ALA A 229 4.93 -2.94 26.01
N LYS A 230 3.59 -3.04 26.05
CA LYS A 230 2.87 -4.08 26.82
C LYS A 230 3.00 -5.47 26.19
N HIS A 231 3.03 -5.54 24.85
CA HIS A 231 3.01 -6.78 24.08
C HIS A 231 4.33 -6.95 23.30
N GLN A 232 5.49 -6.78 23.98
CA GLN A 232 6.81 -6.95 23.37
C GLN A 232 6.95 -8.35 22.77
N GLY A 233 7.39 -8.40 21.49
CA GLY A 233 7.57 -9.66 20.76
C GLY A 233 6.29 -10.25 20.14
N SER A 234 5.11 -9.64 20.38
CA SER A 234 3.85 -10.03 19.73
C SER A 234 3.51 -9.10 18.56
N ASP A 235 2.83 -9.64 17.56
CA ASP A 235 2.24 -8.84 16.48
C ASP A 235 1.09 -7.97 17.05
N LEU A 236 1.07 -6.67 16.76
CA LEU A 236 -0.03 -5.81 17.17
C LEU A 236 -1.37 -6.24 16.58
N LEU A 237 -1.37 -6.94 15.46
CA LEU A 237 -2.59 -7.50 14.87
C LEU A 237 -3.29 -8.50 15.82
N ASP A 238 -2.56 -9.15 16.72
CA ASP A 238 -3.13 -10.10 17.68
C ASP A 238 -3.89 -9.43 18.83
N VAL A 239 -3.60 -8.16 19.10
CA VAL A 239 -4.18 -7.42 20.23
C VAL A 239 -5.18 -6.34 19.80
N LEU A 240 -5.32 -6.08 18.51
CA LEU A 240 -6.34 -5.16 18.00
C LEU A 240 -7.67 -5.88 17.78
N HIS A 241 -8.75 -5.26 18.26
CA HIS A 241 -10.10 -5.77 18.13
C HIS A 241 -10.86 -5.15 16.96
N ALA A 242 -12.00 -5.72 16.59
CA ALA A 242 -12.82 -5.23 15.47
C ALA A 242 -13.28 -3.77 15.66
N GLU A 243 -13.55 -3.40 16.91
CA GLU A 243 -13.95 -2.04 17.30
C GLU A 243 -12.85 -1.01 17.00
N ASP A 244 -11.56 -1.40 17.11
CA ASP A 244 -10.45 -0.51 16.77
C ASP A 244 -10.44 -0.16 15.29
N TYR A 245 -10.74 -1.13 14.42
CA TYR A 245 -10.84 -0.91 12.98
C TYR A 245 -12.02 0.00 12.63
N SER A 246 -13.20 -0.25 13.21
CA SER A 246 -14.38 0.59 13.01
C SER A 246 -14.13 2.03 13.50
N ARG A 247 -13.51 2.19 14.68
CA ARG A 247 -13.17 3.47 15.28
C ARG A 247 -12.13 4.24 14.46
N LEU A 248 -11.01 3.60 14.10
CA LEU A 248 -9.94 4.24 13.34
C LEU A 248 -10.41 4.61 11.93
N SER A 249 -11.10 3.72 11.24
CA SER A 249 -11.64 4.02 9.90
C SER A 249 -12.69 5.12 9.94
N GLY A 250 -13.55 5.17 10.98
CA GLY A 250 -14.50 6.25 11.21
C GLY A 250 -13.82 7.61 11.28
N LYS A 251 -12.75 7.73 12.08
CA LYS A 251 -11.94 8.95 12.17
C LYS A 251 -11.33 9.37 10.82
N LEU A 252 -10.86 8.41 10.01
CA LEU A 252 -10.32 8.72 8.68
C LEU A 252 -11.40 9.28 7.74
N LEU A 253 -12.60 8.72 7.77
CA LEU A 253 -13.74 9.24 7.01
C LEU A 253 -14.14 10.65 7.49
N GLU A 254 -14.19 10.87 8.81
CA GLU A 254 -14.45 12.19 9.40
C GLU A 254 -13.41 13.24 8.96
N LEU A 255 -12.13 12.87 8.88
CA LEU A 255 -11.06 13.74 8.41
C LEU A 255 -11.12 14.04 6.91
N GLY A 256 -11.99 13.40 6.14
CA GLY A 256 -12.27 13.79 4.75
C GLY A 256 -12.15 12.72 3.69
N SER A 257 -11.49 11.59 3.95
CA SER A 257 -11.44 10.48 2.99
C SER A 257 -12.87 9.98 2.67
N LYS A 258 -13.12 9.58 1.44
CA LYS A 258 -14.42 9.01 1.03
C LYS A 258 -14.49 7.51 1.20
N MET A 259 -13.35 6.87 1.01
CA MET A 259 -13.14 5.43 1.15
C MET A 259 -11.83 5.19 1.89
N THR A 260 -11.81 4.26 2.81
CA THR A 260 -10.59 3.87 3.53
C THR A 260 -10.50 2.35 3.62
N SER A 261 -9.29 1.83 3.51
CA SER A 261 -9.02 0.43 3.74
C SER A 261 -7.85 0.30 4.70
N LEU A 262 -7.94 -0.65 5.62
CA LEU A 262 -6.89 -0.96 6.57
C LEU A 262 -6.30 -2.34 6.23
N LYS A 263 -5.07 -2.34 5.71
CA LYS A 263 -4.31 -3.57 5.49
C LYS A 263 -3.98 -4.20 6.85
N SER A 264 -4.17 -5.50 6.99
CA SER A 264 -4.06 -6.21 8.27
C SER A 264 -3.31 -7.53 8.17
N GLY A 265 -2.31 -7.61 7.32
CA GLY A 265 -1.47 -8.80 7.17
C GLY A 265 -2.31 -10.08 7.01
N ARG A 266 -2.10 -11.07 7.89
CA ARG A 266 -2.84 -12.34 7.91
C ARG A 266 -4.33 -12.21 8.23
N ARG A 267 -4.77 -11.10 8.81
CA ARG A 267 -6.20 -10.83 9.05
C ARG A 267 -6.93 -10.31 7.80
N GLY A 268 -6.20 -9.98 6.73
CA GLY A 268 -6.73 -9.60 5.43
C GLY A 268 -6.94 -8.10 5.24
N PHE A 269 -8.02 -7.73 4.57
CA PHE A 269 -8.25 -6.38 4.08
C PHE A 269 -9.61 -5.86 4.57
N TYR A 270 -9.57 -4.91 5.51
CA TYR A 270 -10.75 -4.21 6.01
C TYR A 270 -11.02 -2.98 5.15
N PHE A 271 -12.30 -2.64 4.96
CA PHE A 271 -12.73 -1.50 4.15
C PHE A 271 -13.92 -0.79 4.77
N ARG A 272 -13.95 0.53 4.64
CA ARG A 272 -15.09 1.37 4.99
C ARG A 272 -15.25 2.53 4.02
N SER A 273 -16.51 2.92 3.72
CA SER A 273 -16.84 4.03 2.83
C SER A 273 -17.92 4.93 3.38
N LYS A 274 -17.95 6.17 2.89
CA LYS A 274 -19.08 7.09 3.05
C LYS A 274 -20.24 6.71 2.13
N ALA A 275 -21.39 7.36 2.32
CA ALA A 275 -22.53 7.27 1.43
C ALA A 275 -22.19 7.80 0.02
N LYS A 276 -22.83 7.24 -1.02
CA LYS A 276 -22.56 7.51 -2.45
C LYS A 276 -22.71 8.98 -2.86
N GLU A 277 -23.50 9.75 -2.13
CA GLU A 277 -23.67 11.18 -2.38
C GLU A 277 -22.34 11.94 -2.32
N THR A 278 -21.39 11.43 -1.51
CA THR A 278 -20.03 12.00 -1.40
C THR A 278 -19.15 11.65 -2.62
N PHE A 279 -19.54 10.68 -3.43
CA PHE A 279 -18.76 10.22 -4.59
C PHE A 279 -18.81 11.20 -5.78
N SER A 280 -19.74 12.14 -5.79
CA SER A 280 -19.76 13.23 -6.79
C SER A 280 -18.46 14.03 -6.83
N GLY A 281 -17.71 14.08 -5.72
CA GLY A 281 -16.40 14.72 -5.65
C GLY A 281 -15.20 13.85 -6.02
N LEU A 282 -15.40 12.58 -6.46
CA LEU A 282 -14.35 11.76 -7.03
C LEU A 282 -13.89 12.33 -8.38
N GLY A 283 -12.70 11.95 -8.83
CA GLY A 283 -12.19 12.34 -10.15
C GLY A 283 -12.68 11.38 -11.26
N ALA A 284 -11.81 11.18 -12.25
CA ALA A 284 -12.13 10.43 -13.48
C ALA A 284 -12.32 8.91 -13.28
N ALA A 285 -11.88 8.34 -12.18
CA ALA A 285 -12.19 6.96 -11.81
C ALA A 285 -13.32 6.94 -10.78
N GLN A 286 -14.47 6.40 -11.16
CA GLN A 286 -15.65 6.24 -10.32
C GLN A 286 -15.89 4.76 -10.05
N PRO A 287 -16.54 4.37 -8.92
CA PRO A 287 -17.08 3.02 -8.77
C PRO A 287 -18.00 2.66 -9.94
N GLY A 288 -17.88 1.45 -10.49
CA GLY A 288 -18.76 1.00 -11.57
C GLY A 288 -20.21 0.86 -11.12
N ASN A 289 -20.43 0.53 -9.86
CA ASN A 289 -21.74 0.44 -9.21
C ASN A 289 -21.70 1.23 -7.89
N PRO A 290 -21.99 2.54 -7.89
CA PRO A 290 -21.92 3.37 -6.69
C PRO A 290 -22.76 2.88 -5.51
N ASP A 291 -23.89 2.20 -5.76
CA ASP A 291 -24.73 1.65 -4.70
C ASP A 291 -24.04 0.50 -3.93
N ASN A 292 -23.29 -0.35 -4.64
CA ASN A 292 -22.51 -1.42 -4.01
C ASN A 292 -21.37 -0.87 -3.10
N TRP A 293 -20.89 0.34 -3.37
CA TRP A 293 -19.80 0.99 -2.65
C TRP A 293 -20.28 1.94 -1.54
N SER A 294 -21.59 2.22 -1.46
CA SER A 294 -22.18 3.23 -0.58
C SER A 294 -22.32 2.74 0.85
N GLY A 295 -21.75 3.48 1.83
CA GLY A 295 -21.96 3.22 3.26
C GLY A 295 -21.53 1.82 3.69
N ARG A 296 -20.43 1.32 3.18
CA ARG A 296 -19.98 -0.06 3.43
C ARG A 296 -19.01 -0.13 4.61
N GLU A 297 -19.08 -1.25 5.32
CA GLU A 297 -18.07 -1.71 6.27
C GLU A 297 -17.88 -3.22 6.11
N LEU A 298 -16.80 -3.62 5.46
CA LEU A 298 -16.50 -5.01 5.11
C LEU A 298 -15.11 -5.42 5.60
N TRP A 299 -14.97 -6.69 5.97
CA TRP A 299 -13.67 -7.28 6.24
C TRP A 299 -13.53 -8.60 5.48
N CYS A 300 -12.63 -8.60 4.49
CA CYS A 300 -12.29 -9.79 3.72
C CYS A 300 -11.08 -10.48 4.37
N PRO A 301 -11.22 -11.68 4.96
CA PRO A 301 -10.10 -12.43 5.53
C PRO A 301 -9.04 -12.72 4.47
N ALA A 302 -7.77 -12.82 4.88
CA ALA A 302 -6.68 -13.21 3.97
C ALA A 302 -6.86 -14.64 3.47
N PHE A 303 -6.24 -14.96 2.34
CA PHE A 303 -6.16 -16.36 1.89
C PHE A 303 -5.08 -17.10 2.68
N LEU A 304 -5.39 -18.33 3.11
CA LEU A 304 -4.46 -19.18 3.85
C LEU A 304 -3.18 -19.42 3.04
N CYS A 305 -2.04 -19.10 3.63
CA CYS A 305 -0.74 -19.34 3.03
C CYS A 305 0.10 -20.26 3.93
N LYS A 306 0.37 -21.49 3.46
CA LYS A 306 1.12 -22.49 4.23
C LYS A 306 2.60 -22.15 4.40
N LYS A 307 3.19 -21.41 3.46
CA LYS A 307 4.60 -21.05 3.49
C LYS A 307 4.76 -19.61 3.00
N VAL A 308 5.11 -18.71 3.91
CA VAL A 308 5.45 -17.32 3.62
C VAL A 308 6.95 -17.24 3.38
N ALA A 309 7.36 -16.77 2.20
CA ALA A 309 8.76 -16.52 1.88
C ALA A 309 9.18 -15.11 2.36
N SER A 310 8.33 -14.11 2.08
CA SER A 310 8.57 -12.72 2.50
C SER A 310 7.25 -11.94 2.54
N ALA A 311 7.12 -11.02 3.48
CA ALA A 311 6.00 -10.07 3.48
C ALA A 311 6.32 -8.74 2.77
N THR A 312 7.54 -8.60 2.21
CA THR A 312 7.97 -7.39 1.51
C THR A 312 7.10 -7.13 0.29
N GLY A 313 6.55 -5.91 0.17
CA GLY A 313 5.71 -5.53 -0.96
C GLY A 313 4.30 -6.14 -0.97
N SER A 314 3.91 -6.94 0.03
CA SER A 314 2.57 -7.54 0.07
C SER A 314 1.46 -6.48 0.18
N GLY A 315 1.71 -5.40 0.94
CA GLY A 315 0.83 -4.25 1.01
C GLY A 315 0.67 -3.55 -0.33
N ASP A 316 1.79 -3.25 -1.01
CA ASP A 316 1.80 -2.65 -2.35
C ASP A 316 1.06 -3.52 -3.38
N SER A 317 1.29 -4.84 -3.32
CA SER A 317 0.61 -5.82 -4.18
C SER A 317 -0.90 -5.86 -3.92
N SER A 318 -1.31 -5.83 -2.64
CA SER A 318 -2.73 -5.75 -2.27
C SER A 318 -3.38 -4.48 -2.82
N ILE A 319 -2.70 -3.34 -2.74
CA ILE A 319 -3.16 -2.07 -3.31
C ILE A 319 -3.26 -2.17 -4.83
N ALA A 320 -2.28 -2.78 -5.50
CA ALA A 320 -2.33 -2.98 -6.95
C ALA A 320 -3.56 -3.83 -7.36
N GLY A 321 -3.86 -4.90 -6.64
CA GLY A 321 -5.05 -5.72 -6.86
C GLY A 321 -6.36 -4.96 -6.65
N PHE A 322 -6.46 -4.23 -5.55
CA PHE A 322 -7.61 -3.39 -5.24
C PHE A 322 -7.84 -2.33 -6.31
N LEU A 323 -6.81 -1.53 -6.63
CA LEU A 323 -6.91 -0.44 -7.59
C LEU A 323 -7.17 -0.93 -9.01
N HIS A 324 -6.57 -2.07 -9.43
CA HIS A 324 -6.87 -2.65 -10.73
C HIS A 324 -8.35 -3.03 -10.87
N ALA A 325 -8.88 -3.76 -9.89
CA ALA A 325 -10.28 -4.18 -9.88
C ALA A 325 -11.25 -2.96 -9.81
N TYR A 326 -10.92 -1.96 -8.99
CA TYR A 326 -11.65 -0.69 -8.92
C TYR A 326 -11.67 0.04 -10.28
N LEU A 327 -10.52 0.17 -10.95
CA LEU A 327 -10.39 0.82 -12.26
C LEU A 327 -11.10 0.06 -13.39
N LYS A 328 -11.34 -1.24 -13.21
CA LYS A 328 -12.21 -2.07 -14.07
C LYS A 328 -13.70 -1.88 -13.79
N GLY A 329 -14.07 -1.11 -12.77
CA GLY A 329 -15.45 -0.87 -12.37
C GLY A 329 -16.12 -2.07 -11.70
N LEU A 330 -15.35 -2.96 -11.07
CA LEU A 330 -15.85 -4.15 -10.39
C LEU A 330 -16.46 -3.80 -9.03
N ASP A 331 -17.33 -4.68 -8.53
CA ASP A 331 -17.94 -4.55 -7.21
C ASP A 331 -16.90 -4.63 -6.08
N LEU A 332 -17.21 -4.01 -4.95
CA LEU A 332 -16.30 -3.87 -3.80
C LEU A 332 -15.78 -5.22 -3.31
N GLU A 333 -16.65 -6.22 -3.22
CA GLU A 333 -16.30 -7.56 -2.76
C GLU A 333 -15.22 -8.22 -3.64
N VAL A 334 -15.29 -7.98 -4.95
CA VAL A 334 -14.27 -8.44 -5.90
C VAL A 334 -12.95 -7.68 -5.72
N CYS A 335 -13.03 -6.37 -5.47
CA CYS A 335 -11.85 -5.54 -5.22
C CYS A 335 -11.10 -5.98 -3.94
N LEU A 336 -11.82 -6.28 -2.86
CA LEU A 336 -11.23 -6.77 -1.61
C LEU A 336 -10.57 -8.15 -1.79
N LYS A 337 -11.24 -9.07 -2.51
CA LYS A 337 -10.65 -10.38 -2.84
C LYS A 337 -9.42 -10.24 -3.75
N ALA A 338 -9.43 -9.32 -4.71
CA ALA A 338 -8.29 -9.05 -5.57
C ALA A 338 -7.11 -8.50 -4.76
N ALA A 339 -7.35 -7.62 -3.79
CA ALA A 339 -6.33 -7.15 -2.85
C ALA A 339 -5.65 -8.31 -2.12
N ASN A 340 -6.45 -9.12 -1.44
CA ASN A 340 -5.93 -10.29 -0.71
C ASN A 340 -5.26 -11.31 -1.65
N GLY A 341 -5.79 -11.50 -2.86
CA GLY A 341 -5.24 -12.42 -3.85
C GLY A 341 -3.84 -12.04 -4.30
N LEU A 342 -3.58 -10.75 -4.56
CA LEU A 342 -2.24 -10.29 -4.92
C LEU A 342 -1.29 -10.30 -3.73
N GLY A 343 -1.75 -9.91 -2.54
CA GLY A 343 -0.96 -10.05 -1.31
C GLY A 343 -0.53 -11.51 -1.11
N TRP A 344 -1.45 -12.46 -1.26
CA TRP A 344 -1.18 -13.89 -1.17
C TRP A 344 -0.19 -14.38 -2.24
N GLN A 345 -0.29 -13.91 -3.48
CA GLN A 345 0.66 -14.26 -4.54
C GLN A 345 2.08 -13.75 -4.22
N ASN A 346 2.17 -12.53 -3.73
CA ASN A 346 3.45 -11.88 -3.43
C ASN A 346 4.18 -12.53 -2.25
N ILE A 347 3.51 -12.89 -1.15
CA ILE A 347 4.20 -13.42 0.05
C ILE A 347 4.87 -14.78 -0.16
N GLN A 348 4.70 -15.41 -1.32
CA GLN A 348 5.31 -16.71 -1.67
C GLN A 348 6.71 -16.55 -2.31
N VAL A 349 7.15 -15.32 -2.57
CA VAL A 349 8.46 -15.00 -3.15
C VAL A 349 9.22 -13.99 -2.30
N LEU A 350 10.52 -13.84 -2.54
CA LEU A 350 11.37 -12.96 -1.72
C LEU A 350 11.24 -11.48 -2.10
N ASP A 351 11.03 -11.18 -3.39
CA ASP A 351 10.90 -9.80 -3.87
C ASP A 351 9.43 -9.30 -3.82
N ALA A 352 9.25 -8.03 -4.18
CA ALA A 352 7.96 -7.38 -4.05
C ALA A 352 6.97 -7.62 -5.21
N VAL A 353 7.38 -8.25 -6.33
CA VAL A 353 6.53 -8.28 -7.54
C VAL A 353 6.56 -9.57 -8.35
N SER A 354 7.61 -10.40 -8.26
CA SER A 354 7.76 -11.58 -9.13
C SER A 354 6.70 -12.66 -8.91
N GLY A 355 6.05 -12.67 -7.75
CA GLY A 355 4.96 -13.59 -7.43
C GLY A 355 3.64 -13.24 -8.12
N ILE A 356 3.45 -11.97 -8.53
CA ILE A 356 2.19 -11.47 -9.08
C ILE A 356 1.91 -12.12 -10.44
N LYS A 357 0.69 -12.65 -10.60
CA LYS A 357 0.18 -13.21 -11.85
C LYS A 357 -0.66 -12.19 -12.60
N ASN A 358 -0.82 -12.38 -13.91
CA ASN A 358 -1.70 -11.55 -14.71
C ASN A 358 -3.16 -11.61 -14.21
N TRP A 359 -4.01 -10.69 -14.69
CA TRP A 359 -5.39 -10.61 -14.21
C TRP A 359 -6.22 -11.87 -14.48
N LYS A 360 -6.03 -12.51 -15.63
CA LYS A 360 -6.75 -13.76 -16.00
C LYS A 360 -6.44 -14.88 -15.00
N ASP A 361 -5.17 -15.07 -14.67
CA ASP A 361 -4.72 -16.11 -13.73
C ASP A 361 -5.14 -15.78 -12.31
N THR A 362 -5.08 -14.50 -11.92
CA THR A 362 -5.59 -14.01 -10.63
C THR A 362 -7.08 -14.27 -10.51
N GLN A 363 -7.89 -13.95 -11.51
CA GLN A 363 -9.33 -14.27 -11.51
C GLN A 363 -9.59 -15.79 -11.43
N ALA A 364 -8.79 -16.60 -12.16
CA ALA A 364 -8.90 -18.06 -12.08
C ALA A 364 -8.62 -18.58 -10.67
N PHE A 365 -7.62 -18.03 -9.98
CA PHE A 365 -7.34 -18.33 -8.58
C PHE A 365 -8.53 -17.96 -7.67
N LEU A 366 -9.07 -16.75 -7.79
CA LEU A 366 -10.19 -16.27 -6.97
C LEU A 366 -11.47 -17.12 -7.19
N ARG A 367 -11.74 -17.55 -8.43
CA ARG A 367 -12.89 -18.42 -8.75
C ARG A 367 -12.80 -19.82 -8.12
N ARG A 368 -11.61 -20.33 -7.84
CA ARG A 368 -11.41 -21.61 -7.12
C ARG A 368 -11.81 -21.52 -5.66
N ASN A 369 -12.12 -20.31 -5.17
CA ASN A 369 -12.55 -20.05 -3.82
C ASN A 369 -11.58 -20.64 -2.76
N PRO A 370 -10.29 -20.23 -2.77
CA PRO A 370 -9.26 -20.80 -1.92
C PRO A 370 -9.59 -20.64 -0.43
N PRO A 371 -9.00 -21.49 0.44
CA PRO A 371 -9.24 -21.39 1.89
C PRO A 371 -8.75 -20.05 2.43
N LEU A 372 -9.44 -19.56 3.45
CA LEU A 372 -9.15 -18.32 4.15
C LEU A 372 -8.39 -18.58 5.44
N GLU A 373 -7.63 -17.61 5.90
CA GLU A 373 -7.15 -17.53 7.27
C GLU A 373 -8.34 -17.40 8.22
N ASP A 374 -8.18 -17.89 9.42
CA ASP A 374 -9.20 -17.74 10.47
C ASP A 374 -9.27 -16.29 10.95
N LEU A 375 -10.43 -15.69 10.80
CA LEU A 375 -10.77 -14.37 11.33
C LEU A 375 -12.12 -14.49 12.03
N ALA A 376 -12.09 -14.88 13.31
CA ALA A 376 -13.28 -15.06 14.11
C ALA A 376 -13.78 -13.70 14.64
N LEU A 377 -14.91 -13.21 14.10
CA LEU A 377 -15.60 -12.01 14.55
C LEU A 377 -17.02 -12.33 15.08
N ASP A 378 -17.35 -13.59 15.29
CA ASP A 378 -18.69 -14.03 15.76
C ASP A 378 -19.07 -13.42 17.13
N GLN A 379 -18.08 -13.09 17.94
CA GLN A 379 -18.26 -12.47 19.24
C GLN A 379 -18.17 -10.94 19.21
N ALA A 380 -17.80 -10.36 18.05
CA ALA A 380 -17.70 -8.91 17.91
C ALA A 380 -19.09 -8.33 17.66
N PRO A 381 -19.54 -7.33 18.45
CA PRO A 381 -20.90 -6.79 18.33
C PRO A 381 -21.18 -6.22 16.93
N GLY A 382 -22.29 -6.64 16.32
CA GLY A 382 -22.77 -6.14 15.04
C GLY A 382 -22.05 -6.67 13.80
N TRP A 383 -21.09 -7.59 13.95
CA TRP A 383 -20.46 -8.27 12.82
C TRP A 383 -21.26 -9.48 12.38
N THR A 384 -21.46 -9.65 11.08
CA THR A 384 -22.19 -10.77 10.48
C THR A 384 -21.41 -11.39 9.33
N TRP A 385 -21.36 -12.72 9.28
CA TRP A 385 -20.66 -13.46 8.23
C TRP A 385 -21.51 -13.66 6.99
N ASP A 386 -21.04 -13.18 5.84
CA ASP A 386 -21.65 -13.48 4.54
C ASP A 386 -21.00 -14.74 3.93
N LYS A 387 -21.80 -15.83 3.89
CA LYS A 387 -21.37 -17.12 3.32
C LYS A 387 -21.15 -17.05 1.80
N ALA A 388 -21.86 -16.17 1.08
CA ALA A 388 -21.78 -16.08 -0.37
C ALA A 388 -20.50 -15.39 -0.81
N PHE A 389 -20.18 -14.28 -0.16
CA PHE A 389 -18.95 -13.53 -0.45
C PHE A 389 -17.76 -13.97 0.40
N LYS A 390 -17.97 -14.75 1.48
CA LYS A 390 -16.96 -15.17 2.44
C LYS A 390 -16.20 -13.97 3.01
N MET A 391 -16.94 -13.03 3.59
CA MET A 391 -16.43 -11.87 4.28
C MET A 391 -17.37 -11.42 5.40
N TRP A 392 -16.86 -10.59 6.28
CA TRP A 392 -17.60 -10.02 7.37
C TRP A 392 -18.19 -8.68 7.00
N HIS A 393 -19.46 -8.44 7.37
CA HIS A 393 -20.14 -7.15 7.34
C HIS A 393 -20.10 -6.57 8.75
N GLY A 394 -19.65 -5.34 8.87
CA GLY A 394 -19.50 -4.64 10.14
C GLY A 394 -20.77 -3.89 10.58
N PRO A 395 -20.78 -3.36 11.82
CA PRO A 395 -21.94 -2.68 12.39
C PRO A 395 -22.34 -1.39 11.64
N ASN A 396 -21.45 -0.84 10.83
CA ASN A 396 -21.73 0.36 10.02
C ASN A 396 -21.95 0.03 8.53
N ASP A 397 -22.16 -1.23 8.17
CA ASP A 397 -22.50 -1.59 6.79
C ASP A 397 -23.97 -1.31 6.51
N SER A 398 -24.23 -0.37 5.59
CA SER A 398 -25.60 0.02 5.22
C SER A 398 -26.27 -0.92 4.23
N SER A 399 -25.56 -1.91 3.69
CA SER A 399 -26.09 -2.90 2.74
C SER A 399 -26.10 -4.31 3.35
N PRO A 400 -27.03 -4.61 4.27
CA PRO A 400 -27.11 -5.92 4.91
C PRO A 400 -27.69 -7.02 4.01
N THR A 401 -28.06 -6.71 2.77
CA THR A 401 -28.68 -7.70 1.86
C THR A 401 -27.69 -8.11 0.77
N PRO A 402 -27.46 -9.41 0.54
CA PRO A 402 -26.60 -9.86 -0.54
C PRO A 402 -27.18 -9.37 -1.89
N VAL A 403 -26.43 -8.51 -2.57
CA VAL A 403 -26.75 -8.09 -3.93
C VAL A 403 -26.85 -9.36 -4.80
N ARG A 404 -28.02 -9.58 -5.41
CA ARG A 404 -28.27 -10.71 -6.28
C ARG A 404 -27.16 -10.83 -7.32
N ARG A 405 -26.61 -12.06 -7.45
CA ARG A 405 -25.63 -12.43 -8.47
C ARG A 405 -26.01 -11.83 -9.81
N VAL A 406 -25.24 -10.87 -10.31
CA VAL A 406 -25.21 -10.57 -11.73
C VAL A 406 -24.51 -11.77 -12.39
N ARG A 407 -25.27 -12.53 -13.18
CA ARG A 407 -24.74 -13.63 -13.99
C ARG A 407 -23.69 -13.05 -14.94
N SER A 408 -22.49 -13.66 -14.90
CA SER A 408 -21.33 -13.41 -15.79
C SER A 408 -21.67 -13.50 -17.24
#